data_87a6ba9c8acbb9eb7a8954e902ec135d
#
_entry.id   87a6ba9c8acbb9eb7a8954e902ec135d
#
_cell.length_a   1.000
_cell.length_b   1.000
_cell.length_c   1.000
_cell.angle_alpha   90.00
_cell.angle_beta   90.00
_cell.angle_gamma   90.00
#
_symmetry.space_group_name_H-M   'P 1'
#
loop_
_entity.id
_entity.type
_entity.pdbx_description
1 polymer ?
#
loop_
_entity_poly.entity_id
_entity_poly.type
_entity_poly.pdbx_seq_one_letter_code
_entity_poly.pdbx_strand_id
1 'polypeptide(L)'
;MVFDTPELIRSAAHDVSRDTHGTHVAAIAASSADVYKGMAPESDIVVVATDKSESGIIDALAYLLDYAEKEKKPMAINLSMGTVIGFKDGTDPIASMIDGLLDESGKKCLMAIAAGNEGHRNSTIVTEAEGQGEVINTSFTPPSHMREHIFIGCSTTSPFQVRLSLAGGDGVAFETSIRSDASESVSHENITGEKDYSLVSLSPMKDADGLQRGVSINLYAPLKQGQKWYLSVTGEAGKYIACCDYGELDNGLNATTMAATACGKIPISVGAYVSREKFTNLQGTERASDWTVGERYPLSGTGPTFDGRDKPDVLAPGAHIISAINNYAASYNVIREDLAYTEVDALIPGRTNYWGAMCGTSMATPVVTGIMALWLQANPRLDFDLVRKLIGSPGSHIDAKTGMESLLAGVELPKSKNTVPYIYNPFTRSIAIIGEGVVCVEVFAVDGTVLKRKNRPVEPVHIPEGAMRIVRITTSTGSHILKI
;
A
#
# COMPACT_ATOMS: atom_id res chain seq x y z
N MET A 1 -17.28 6.94 -15.23
CA MET A 1 -18.41 7.82 -14.82
C MET A 1 -17.99 8.48 -13.52
N VAL A 2 -18.17 9.78 -13.37
CA VAL A 2 -17.80 10.55 -12.17
C VAL A 2 -19.07 10.88 -11.40
N PHE A 3 -19.06 10.67 -10.09
CA PHE A 3 -20.12 10.98 -9.15
C PHE A 3 -19.54 11.98 -8.13
N ASP A 4 -19.74 13.28 -8.36
CA ASP A 4 -19.09 14.38 -7.65
C ASP A 4 -20.05 15.28 -6.85
N THR A 5 -21.34 14.96 -6.84
CA THR A 5 -22.31 15.62 -5.98
C THR A 5 -22.99 14.63 -5.04
N PRO A 6 -23.51 15.08 -3.88
CA PRO A 6 -24.25 14.20 -2.96
C PRO A 6 -25.40 13.45 -3.62
N GLU A 7 -26.09 14.07 -4.57
CA GLU A 7 -27.20 13.47 -5.31
C GLU A 7 -26.71 12.38 -6.26
N LEU A 8 -25.64 12.64 -7.02
CA LEU A 8 -25.03 11.66 -7.91
C LEU A 8 -24.44 10.49 -7.13
N ILE A 9 -23.73 10.75 -6.03
CA ILE A 9 -23.19 9.70 -5.16
C ILE A 9 -24.30 8.80 -4.62
N ARG A 10 -25.44 9.38 -4.17
CA ARG A 10 -26.60 8.59 -3.70
C ARG A 10 -27.28 7.80 -4.81
N SER A 11 -27.25 8.29 -6.05
CA SER A 11 -27.84 7.64 -7.21
C SER A 11 -26.94 6.61 -7.87
N ALA A 12 -25.65 6.57 -7.50
CA ALA A 12 -24.70 5.61 -8.04
C ALA A 12 -25.19 4.18 -7.74
N ALA A 13 -25.13 3.33 -8.75
CA ALA A 13 -25.30 1.90 -8.53
C ALA A 13 -24.20 1.42 -7.58
N HIS A 14 -24.60 0.83 -6.48
CA HIS A 14 -23.65 0.28 -5.53
C HIS A 14 -23.34 -1.17 -5.85
N ASP A 15 -22.13 -1.54 -5.58
CA ASP A 15 -21.72 -2.92 -5.60
C ASP A 15 -22.39 -3.65 -4.42
N VAL A 16 -23.30 -4.53 -4.75
CA VAL A 16 -23.96 -5.43 -3.78
C VAL A 16 -23.07 -6.61 -3.42
N SER A 17 -21.79 -6.58 -3.81
CA SER A 17 -20.81 -7.61 -3.47
C SER A 17 -20.63 -7.72 -1.96
N ARG A 18 -20.18 -8.88 -1.55
CA ARG A 18 -19.81 -9.14 -0.14
C ARG A 18 -18.46 -8.54 0.23
N ASP A 19 -17.79 -7.90 -0.72
CA ASP A 19 -16.50 -7.25 -0.50
C ASP A 19 -16.70 -5.97 0.31
N THR A 20 -16.01 -5.90 1.43
CA THR A 20 -16.02 -4.75 2.33
C THR A 20 -14.65 -4.07 2.41
N HIS A 21 -13.64 -4.63 1.74
CA HIS A 21 -12.25 -4.21 1.88
C HIS A 21 -12.06 -2.72 1.55
N GLY A 22 -12.56 -2.25 0.41
CA GLY A 22 -12.39 -0.86 0.00
C GLY A 22 -13.08 0.14 0.95
N THR A 23 -14.29 -0.20 1.45
CA THR A 23 -15.01 0.61 2.45
C THR A 23 -14.20 0.71 3.74
N HIS A 24 -13.66 -0.41 4.22
CA HIS A 24 -12.87 -0.48 5.45
C HIS A 24 -11.60 0.36 5.33
N VAL A 25 -10.87 0.22 4.23
CA VAL A 25 -9.64 0.97 3.91
C VAL A 25 -9.90 2.48 3.85
N ALA A 26 -10.92 2.92 3.11
CA ALA A 26 -11.24 4.33 2.96
C ALA A 26 -11.61 4.98 4.31
N ALA A 27 -12.34 4.26 5.15
CA ALA A 27 -12.74 4.76 6.46
C ALA A 27 -11.55 4.85 7.45
N ILE A 28 -10.55 3.96 7.38
CA ILE A 28 -9.32 4.11 8.17
C ILE A 28 -8.60 5.41 7.78
N ALA A 29 -8.53 5.72 6.50
CA ALA A 29 -7.85 6.93 6.04
C ALA A 29 -8.59 8.21 6.46
N ALA A 30 -9.92 8.28 6.28
CA ALA A 30 -10.62 9.56 6.30
C ALA A 30 -12.08 9.54 6.82
N SER A 31 -12.49 8.53 7.59
CA SER A 31 -13.83 8.53 8.20
C SER A 31 -14.03 9.74 9.12
N SER A 32 -15.17 10.42 8.97
CA SER A 32 -15.64 11.49 9.88
C SER A 32 -16.59 11.00 10.96
N ALA A 33 -16.75 9.68 11.16
CA ALA A 33 -17.61 9.10 12.18
C ALA A 33 -17.18 9.50 13.60
N ASP A 34 -18.14 9.59 14.54
CA ASP A 34 -17.85 10.07 15.89
C ASP A 34 -16.99 9.09 16.70
N VAL A 35 -17.25 7.79 16.57
CA VAL A 35 -16.59 6.74 17.39
C VAL A 35 -15.31 6.24 16.73
N TYR A 36 -15.37 5.87 15.44
CA TYR A 36 -14.23 5.34 14.70
C TYR A 36 -13.84 6.32 13.59
N LYS A 37 -13.17 7.41 14.01
CA LYS A 37 -12.62 8.41 13.10
C LYS A 37 -11.45 7.84 12.31
N GLY A 38 -11.36 8.22 11.03
CA GLY A 38 -10.17 8.02 10.21
C GLY A 38 -9.04 8.94 10.65
N MET A 39 -7.86 8.70 10.08
CA MET A 39 -6.66 9.47 10.41
C MET A 39 -6.76 10.94 9.97
N ALA A 40 -7.43 11.23 8.85
CA ALA A 40 -7.63 12.57 8.30
C ALA A 40 -9.14 12.84 8.05
N PRO A 41 -9.95 13.02 9.10
CA PRO A 41 -11.42 13.01 9.02
C PRO A 41 -12.03 14.21 8.29
N GLU A 42 -11.26 15.25 8.03
CA GLU A 42 -11.70 16.46 7.30
C GLU A 42 -11.15 16.51 5.86
N SER A 43 -10.55 15.41 5.38
CA SER A 43 -10.06 15.32 4.01
C SER A 43 -11.19 15.13 3.02
N ASP A 44 -11.08 15.74 1.84
CA ASP A 44 -11.86 15.34 0.68
C ASP A 44 -11.45 13.92 0.27
N ILE A 45 -12.42 13.09 -0.11
CA ILE A 45 -12.19 11.70 -0.45
C ILE A 45 -12.50 11.49 -1.93
N VAL A 46 -11.56 10.91 -2.68
CA VAL A 46 -11.75 10.44 -4.05
C VAL A 46 -11.58 8.94 -4.08
N VAL A 47 -12.61 8.21 -4.52
CA VAL A 47 -12.60 6.75 -4.65
C VAL A 47 -12.67 6.39 -6.12
N VAL A 48 -11.75 5.55 -6.57
CA VAL A 48 -11.75 5.01 -7.93
C VAL A 48 -12.00 3.51 -7.86
N ALA A 49 -13.08 3.06 -8.48
CA ALA A 49 -13.37 1.65 -8.66
C ALA A 49 -12.65 1.14 -9.91
N THR A 50 -11.94 0.03 -9.78
CA THR A 50 -11.22 -0.63 -10.90
C THR A 50 -11.60 -2.10 -10.97
N ASP A 51 -11.31 -2.75 -12.08
CA ASP A 51 -11.42 -4.20 -12.25
C ASP A 51 -10.28 -4.98 -11.56
N LYS A 52 -9.38 -4.26 -10.84
CA LYS A 52 -8.19 -4.78 -10.16
C LYS A 52 -7.13 -5.36 -11.11
N SER A 53 -7.25 -5.15 -12.41
CA SER A 53 -6.17 -5.44 -13.37
C SER A 53 -5.02 -4.44 -13.21
N GLU A 54 -3.83 -4.80 -13.68
CA GLU A 54 -2.68 -3.90 -13.68
C GLU A 54 -2.97 -2.60 -14.45
N SER A 55 -3.59 -2.71 -15.65
CA SER A 55 -4.00 -1.55 -16.42
C SER A 55 -5.04 -0.69 -15.70
N GLY A 56 -6.04 -1.32 -15.05
CA GLY A 56 -7.04 -0.60 -14.27
C GLY A 56 -6.45 0.15 -13.07
N ILE A 57 -5.39 -0.38 -12.44
CA ILE A 57 -4.67 0.32 -11.37
C ILE A 57 -3.90 1.53 -11.92
N ILE A 58 -3.23 1.38 -13.06
CA ILE A 58 -2.49 2.49 -13.69
C ILE A 58 -3.43 3.58 -14.18
N ASP A 59 -4.55 3.22 -14.82
CA ASP A 59 -5.57 4.18 -15.25
C ASP A 59 -6.17 4.95 -14.06
N ALA A 60 -6.42 4.24 -12.93
CA ALA A 60 -6.89 4.87 -11.70
C ALA A 60 -5.87 5.86 -11.14
N LEU A 61 -4.59 5.50 -11.12
CA LEU A 61 -3.52 6.39 -10.65
C LEU A 61 -3.41 7.62 -11.56
N ALA A 62 -3.38 7.45 -12.87
CA ALA A 62 -3.34 8.55 -13.82
C ALA A 62 -4.53 9.51 -13.66
N TYR A 63 -5.74 8.97 -13.45
CA TYR A 63 -6.94 9.77 -13.16
C TYR A 63 -6.79 10.59 -11.87
N LEU A 64 -6.28 9.97 -10.78
CA LEU A 64 -6.10 10.66 -9.50
C LEU A 64 -5.07 11.79 -9.59
N LEU A 65 -3.98 11.59 -10.32
CA LEU A 65 -2.95 12.61 -10.53
C LEU A 65 -3.51 13.81 -11.33
N ASP A 66 -4.24 13.54 -12.41
CA ASP A 66 -4.94 14.56 -13.23
C ASP A 66 -6.00 15.31 -12.39
N TYR A 67 -6.75 14.60 -11.55
CA TYR A 67 -7.74 15.20 -10.65
C TYR A 67 -7.06 16.15 -9.64
N ALA A 68 -5.98 15.72 -8.99
CA ALA A 68 -5.23 16.54 -8.04
C ALA A 68 -4.67 17.82 -8.69
N GLU A 69 -4.20 17.72 -9.93
CA GLU A 69 -3.72 18.87 -10.69
C GLU A 69 -4.85 19.86 -11.03
N LYS A 70 -6.00 19.37 -11.49
CA LYS A 70 -7.19 20.18 -11.80
C LYS A 70 -7.71 20.91 -10.56
N GLU A 71 -7.83 20.22 -9.44
CA GLU A 71 -8.28 20.79 -8.17
C GLU A 71 -7.21 21.66 -7.49
N LYS A 72 -5.97 21.59 -7.95
CA LYS A 72 -4.81 22.29 -7.35
C LYS A 72 -4.61 21.99 -5.88
N LYS A 73 -4.96 20.77 -5.47
CA LYS A 73 -4.81 20.27 -4.11
C LYS A 73 -3.73 19.18 -4.05
N PRO A 74 -2.92 19.12 -2.98
CA PRO A 74 -2.06 17.98 -2.75
C PRO A 74 -2.91 16.75 -2.44
N MET A 75 -2.43 15.56 -2.80
CA MET A 75 -3.16 14.32 -2.62
C MET A 75 -2.29 13.24 -1.97
N ALA A 76 -2.87 12.51 -1.00
CA ALA A 76 -2.32 11.27 -0.49
C ALA A 76 -3.12 10.10 -1.07
N ILE A 77 -2.44 9.20 -1.80
CA ILE A 77 -3.04 8.08 -2.52
C ILE A 77 -2.80 6.79 -1.75
N ASN A 78 -3.82 5.95 -1.63
CA ASN A 78 -3.75 4.65 -0.98
C ASN A 78 -3.90 3.52 -2.00
N LEU A 79 -2.97 2.57 -2.01
CA LEU A 79 -3.08 1.32 -2.75
C LEU A 79 -2.92 0.14 -1.78
N SER A 80 -4.05 -0.41 -1.31
CA SER A 80 -4.08 -1.59 -0.44
C SER A 80 -4.27 -2.87 -1.25
N MET A 81 -3.54 -2.99 -2.36
CA MET A 81 -3.54 -4.16 -3.26
C MET A 81 -2.12 -4.42 -3.76
N GLY A 82 -1.87 -5.65 -4.20
CA GLY A 82 -0.62 -6.04 -4.81
C GLY A 82 -0.57 -7.54 -5.07
N THR A 83 0.48 -7.97 -5.76
CA THR A 83 0.79 -9.38 -6.00
C THR A 83 2.21 -9.67 -5.54
N VAL A 84 2.44 -10.87 -5.02
CA VAL A 84 3.80 -11.34 -4.67
C VAL A 84 4.56 -11.83 -5.89
N ILE A 85 3.86 -12.02 -7.01
CA ILE A 85 4.41 -12.49 -8.28
C ILE A 85 4.96 -11.30 -9.05
N GLY A 86 6.20 -11.38 -9.49
CA GLY A 86 6.88 -10.35 -10.28
C GLY A 86 8.28 -10.03 -9.78
N PHE A 87 8.91 -9.06 -10.44
CA PHE A 87 10.26 -8.61 -10.13
C PHE A 87 10.26 -7.77 -8.84
N LYS A 88 10.90 -8.30 -7.79
CA LYS A 88 10.94 -7.64 -6.47
C LYS A 88 12.13 -6.71 -6.28
N ASP A 89 12.59 -6.07 -7.36
CA ASP A 89 13.73 -5.14 -7.39
C ASP A 89 13.36 -3.73 -7.88
N GLY A 90 12.05 -3.47 -8.05
CA GLY A 90 11.53 -2.21 -8.56
C GLY A 90 11.52 -2.11 -10.09
N THR A 91 11.87 -3.19 -10.80
CA THR A 91 11.78 -3.26 -12.27
C THR A 91 10.55 -4.03 -12.73
N ASP A 92 9.68 -4.44 -11.82
CA ASP A 92 8.38 -4.96 -12.18
C ASP A 92 7.59 -3.93 -13.01
N PRO A 93 6.97 -4.31 -14.15
CA PRO A 93 6.32 -3.36 -15.03
C PRO A 93 5.32 -2.44 -14.32
N ILE A 94 4.46 -2.98 -13.45
CA ILE A 94 3.47 -2.16 -12.74
C ILE A 94 4.14 -1.25 -11.70
N ALA A 95 5.14 -1.73 -10.97
CA ALA A 95 5.87 -0.92 -10.00
C ALA A 95 6.62 0.23 -10.69
N SER A 96 7.25 -0.03 -11.82
CA SER A 96 7.96 0.97 -12.61
C SER A 96 7.02 2.01 -13.23
N MET A 97 5.84 1.60 -13.71
CA MET A 97 4.82 2.53 -14.22
C MET A 97 4.29 3.45 -13.10
N ILE A 98 4.05 2.90 -11.91
CA ILE A 98 3.67 3.70 -10.72
C ILE A 98 4.77 4.71 -10.38
N ASP A 99 6.03 4.28 -10.34
CA ASP A 99 7.17 5.15 -10.10
C ASP A 99 7.25 6.28 -11.13
N GLY A 100 7.11 5.96 -12.43
CA GLY A 100 7.14 6.94 -13.51
C GLY A 100 6.04 7.99 -13.40
N LEU A 101 4.79 7.58 -13.18
CA LEU A 101 3.66 8.50 -13.01
C LEU A 101 3.83 9.43 -11.80
N LEU A 102 4.34 8.90 -10.69
CA LEU A 102 4.57 9.70 -9.48
C LEU A 102 5.73 10.69 -9.66
N ASP A 103 6.77 10.33 -10.40
CA ASP A 103 7.89 11.23 -10.71
C ASP A 103 7.46 12.37 -11.64
N GLU A 104 6.68 12.05 -12.68
CA GLU A 104 6.12 13.03 -13.63
C GLU A 104 5.12 14.00 -12.99
N SER A 105 4.41 13.59 -11.93
CA SER A 105 3.43 14.42 -11.22
C SER A 105 4.02 15.67 -10.56
N GLY A 106 5.34 15.83 -10.58
CA GLY A 106 6.02 16.99 -10.00
C GLY A 106 5.91 17.06 -8.48
N LYS A 107 5.80 15.91 -7.81
CA LYS A 107 5.84 15.74 -6.35
C LYS A 107 4.65 16.34 -5.58
N LYS A 108 3.52 16.56 -6.23
CA LYS A 108 2.30 17.08 -5.59
C LYS A 108 1.44 15.99 -4.94
N CYS A 109 1.69 14.73 -5.30
CA CYS A 109 0.95 13.58 -4.81
C CYS A 109 1.90 12.62 -4.10
N LEU A 110 1.47 12.09 -2.97
CA LEU A 110 2.16 11.05 -2.22
C LEU A 110 1.36 9.75 -2.31
N MET A 111 2.03 8.61 -2.30
CA MET A 111 1.36 7.31 -2.37
C MET A 111 1.92 6.35 -1.34
N ALA A 112 1.04 5.64 -0.66
CA ALA A 112 1.35 4.50 0.19
C ALA A 112 0.85 3.21 -0.44
N ILE A 113 1.66 2.14 -0.38
CA ILE A 113 1.36 0.82 -0.94
C ILE A 113 1.50 -0.25 0.14
N ALA A 114 0.55 -1.19 0.19
CA ALA A 114 0.59 -2.31 1.11
C ALA A 114 1.73 -3.29 0.78
N ALA A 115 2.49 -3.68 1.81
CA ALA A 115 3.65 -4.57 1.66
C ALA A 115 3.30 -6.01 1.27
N GLY A 116 2.03 -6.43 1.39
CA GLY A 116 1.60 -7.82 1.22
C GLY A 116 1.40 -8.55 2.55
N ASN A 117 0.80 -9.75 2.49
CA ASN A 117 0.40 -10.50 3.69
C ASN A 117 0.98 -11.92 3.74
N GLU A 118 2.10 -12.14 3.10
CA GLU A 118 2.75 -13.46 2.92
C GLU A 118 3.97 -13.65 3.85
N GLY A 119 4.20 -12.73 4.80
CA GLY A 119 5.37 -12.74 5.69
C GLY A 119 5.47 -13.92 6.64
N HIS A 120 4.43 -14.71 6.79
CA HIS A 120 4.42 -15.94 7.61
C HIS A 120 4.76 -17.20 6.80
N ARG A 121 4.72 -17.13 5.47
CA ARG A 121 4.92 -18.28 4.59
C ARG A 121 6.37 -18.41 4.11
N ASN A 122 6.86 -19.64 4.04
CA ASN A 122 8.14 -19.97 3.42
C ASN A 122 7.99 -19.98 1.88
N SER A 123 7.54 -18.88 1.32
CA SER A 123 7.12 -18.78 -0.08
C SER A 123 8.22 -18.29 -1.02
N THR A 124 9.41 -17.95 -0.53
CA THR A 124 10.46 -17.32 -1.33
C THR A 124 11.79 -18.03 -1.17
N ILE A 125 12.48 -18.27 -2.27
CA ILE A 125 13.90 -18.69 -2.30
C ILE A 125 14.67 -17.56 -2.97
N VAL A 126 15.76 -17.11 -2.32
CA VAL A 126 16.75 -16.22 -2.92
C VAL A 126 18.10 -16.89 -2.82
N THR A 127 18.80 -17.04 -3.92
CA THR A 127 20.10 -17.70 -4.00
C THR A 127 21.04 -16.95 -4.93
N GLU A 128 22.33 -17.16 -4.78
CA GLU A 128 23.38 -16.58 -5.65
C GLU A 128 24.23 -17.70 -6.23
N ALA A 129 24.49 -17.63 -7.52
CA ALA A 129 25.32 -18.58 -8.25
C ALA A 129 26.60 -17.89 -8.74
N GLU A 130 27.75 -18.54 -8.55
CA GLU A 130 29.05 -18.05 -9.01
C GLU A 130 29.37 -18.49 -10.46
N GLY A 131 28.64 -19.44 -11.01
CA GLY A 131 28.83 -20.00 -12.35
C GLY A 131 27.67 -20.82 -12.84
N GLN A 132 27.86 -21.54 -13.94
CA GLN A 132 26.83 -22.38 -14.54
C GLN A 132 26.53 -23.61 -13.66
N GLY A 133 25.25 -23.88 -13.38
CA GLY A 133 24.81 -25.03 -12.60
C GLY A 133 23.34 -24.97 -12.21
N GLU A 134 22.91 -25.92 -11.39
CA GLU A 134 21.61 -25.90 -10.73
C GLU A 134 21.62 -24.83 -9.62
N VAL A 135 20.74 -23.86 -9.70
CA VAL A 135 20.70 -22.71 -8.81
C VAL A 135 19.50 -22.74 -7.86
N ILE A 136 18.39 -23.36 -8.27
CA ILE A 136 17.25 -23.64 -7.41
C ILE A 136 16.83 -25.08 -7.63
N ASN A 137 16.60 -25.80 -6.55
CA ASN A 137 16.01 -27.13 -6.53
C ASN A 137 15.07 -27.22 -5.33
N THR A 138 13.79 -27.30 -5.57
CA THR A 138 12.75 -27.31 -4.53
C THR A 138 11.57 -28.16 -4.94
N SER A 139 10.71 -28.49 -3.97
CA SER A 139 9.42 -29.09 -4.21
C SER A 139 8.31 -28.30 -3.49
N PHE A 140 7.06 -28.50 -3.91
CA PHE A 140 5.92 -27.84 -3.31
C PHE A 140 4.63 -28.64 -3.54
N THR A 141 3.65 -28.38 -2.69
CA THR A 141 2.30 -28.87 -2.83
C THR A 141 1.36 -27.66 -2.80
N PRO A 142 0.63 -27.36 -3.89
CA PRO A 142 -0.32 -26.25 -3.91
C PRO A 142 -1.36 -26.39 -2.80
N PRO A 143 -1.81 -25.28 -2.20
CA PRO A 143 -2.95 -25.29 -1.28
C PRO A 143 -4.18 -25.92 -1.96
N SER A 144 -4.97 -26.68 -1.21
CA SER A 144 -6.10 -27.47 -1.75
C SER A 144 -5.68 -28.45 -2.86
N HIS A 145 -4.39 -28.75 -2.98
CA HIS A 145 -3.80 -29.66 -3.96
C HIS A 145 -4.14 -29.35 -5.44
N MET A 146 -4.38 -28.07 -5.77
CA MET A 146 -4.88 -27.72 -7.10
C MET A 146 -4.15 -26.58 -7.79
N ARG A 147 -3.97 -25.41 -7.14
CA ARG A 147 -3.55 -24.18 -7.83
C ARG A 147 -2.30 -23.60 -7.23
N GLU A 148 -1.38 -23.17 -8.09
CA GLU A 148 -0.22 -22.35 -7.71
C GLU A 148 0.17 -21.39 -8.84
N HIS A 149 0.73 -20.26 -8.45
CA HIS A 149 1.39 -19.33 -9.33
C HIS A 149 2.80 -19.06 -8.80
N ILE A 150 3.82 -19.28 -9.63
CA ILE A 150 5.23 -19.12 -9.25
C ILE A 150 5.90 -18.16 -10.22
N PHE A 151 6.72 -17.27 -9.68
CA PHE A 151 7.62 -16.44 -10.45
C PHE A 151 9.06 -16.84 -10.16
N ILE A 152 9.86 -16.93 -11.21
CA ILE A 152 11.31 -17.11 -11.16
C ILE A 152 11.96 -15.92 -11.86
N GLY A 153 12.91 -15.25 -11.20
CA GLY A 153 13.63 -14.11 -11.75
C GLY A 153 15.14 -14.24 -11.54
N CYS A 154 15.90 -13.58 -12.43
CA CYS A 154 17.34 -13.43 -12.32
C CYS A 154 17.73 -11.95 -12.28
N SER A 155 18.82 -11.61 -11.59
CA SER A 155 19.38 -10.26 -11.53
C SER A 155 20.10 -9.86 -12.83
N THR A 156 20.39 -10.81 -13.70
CA THR A 156 21.08 -10.62 -14.99
C THR A 156 20.17 -11.03 -16.15
N THR A 157 20.57 -10.71 -17.36
CA THR A 157 19.91 -11.14 -18.60
C THR A 157 20.43 -12.47 -19.14
N SER A 158 21.36 -13.12 -18.44
CA SER A 158 21.84 -14.45 -18.81
C SER A 158 20.67 -15.45 -18.82
N PRO A 159 20.46 -16.17 -19.92
CA PRO A 159 19.36 -17.12 -19.99
C PRO A 159 19.51 -18.25 -18.98
N PHE A 160 18.38 -18.64 -18.39
CA PHE A 160 18.29 -19.78 -17.51
C PHE A 160 17.17 -20.74 -17.93
N GLN A 161 17.31 -22.01 -17.53
CA GLN A 161 16.34 -23.06 -17.81
C GLN A 161 15.50 -23.29 -16.57
N VAL A 162 14.17 -23.29 -16.71
CA VAL A 162 13.22 -23.73 -15.70
C VAL A 162 12.65 -25.08 -16.08
N ARG A 163 12.67 -26.04 -15.18
CA ARG A 163 12.07 -27.37 -15.33
C ARG A 163 11.06 -27.59 -14.22
N LEU A 164 9.89 -28.04 -14.59
CA LEU A 164 8.79 -28.37 -13.71
C LEU A 164 8.36 -29.80 -13.93
N SER A 165 8.28 -30.60 -12.87
CA SER A 165 7.81 -31.97 -12.96
C SER A 165 6.84 -32.33 -11.84
N LEU A 166 5.88 -33.20 -12.14
CA LEU A 166 4.95 -33.80 -11.20
C LEU A 166 5.39 -35.27 -10.98
N ALA A 167 5.72 -35.60 -9.75
CA ALA A 167 6.16 -36.97 -9.42
C ALA A 167 5.57 -37.47 -8.10
N GLY A 168 5.58 -38.79 -7.92
CA GLY A 168 5.14 -39.48 -6.70
C GLY A 168 5.77 -40.85 -6.62
N GLY A 169 5.20 -41.77 -5.79
CA GLY A 169 5.72 -43.13 -5.57
C GLY A 169 5.86 -43.96 -6.85
N ASP A 170 5.07 -43.68 -7.87
CA ASP A 170 5.07 -44.40 -9.16
C ASP A 170 6.03 -43.75 -10.20
N GLY A 171 6.83 -42.75 -9.79
CA GLY A 171 7.76 -42.04 -10.64
C GLY A 171 7.24 -40.72 -11.16
N VAL A 172 7.83 -40.22 -12.28
CA VAL A 172 7.46 -38.96 -12.91
C VAL A 172 6.21 -39.15 -13.76
N ALA A 173 5.13 -38.43 -13.41
CA ALA A 173 3.85 -38.47 -14.12
C ALA A 173 3.78 -37.43 -15.26
N PHE A 174 4.47 -36.27 -15.07
CA PHE A 174 4.51 -35.17 -16.05
C PHE A 174 5.81 -34.37 -15.88
N GLU A 175 6.32 -33.86 -16.99
CA GLU A 175 7.47 -32.99 -17.00
C GLU A 175 7.39 -31.99 -18.16
N THR A 176 7.81 -30.76 -17.89
CA THR A 176 7.96 -29.70 -18.90
C THR A 176 9.11 -28.76 -18.53
N SER A 177 9.56 -27.99 -19.49
CA SER A 177 10.59 -26.98 -19.24
C SER A 177 10.50 -25.82 -20.21
N ILE A 178 11.07 -24.66 -19.82
CA ILE A 178 11.21 -23.47 -20.66
C ILE A 178 12.52 -22.76 -20.36
N ARG A 179 13.07 -22.09 -21.36
CA ARG A 179 14.17 -21.12 -21.17
C ARG A 179 13.58 -19.72 -20.92
N SER A 180 14.24 -18.93 -20.09
CA SER A 180 13.83 -17.56 -19.83
C SER A 180 13.85 -16.66 -21.07
N ASP A 181 14.69 -16.94 -22.06
CA ASP A 181 14.82 -16.23 -23.32
C ASP A 181 13.95 -16.81 -24.47
N ALA A 182 13.05 -17.74 -24.16
CA ALA A 182 12.12 -18.27 -25.17
C ALA A 182 11.21 -17.18 -25.73
N SER A 183 10.86 -17.31 -27.03
CA SER A 183 9.96 -16.38 -27.70
C SER A 183 8.48 -16.64 -27.42
N GLU A 184 8.14 -17.85 -26.99
CA GLU A 184 6.76 -18.31 -26.79
C GLU A 184 6.62 -19.01 -25.44
N SER A 185 5.41 -18.98 -24.92
CA SER A 185 5.01 -19.75 -23.73
C SER A 185 4.79 -21.21 -24.07
N VAL A 186 4.99 -22.06 -23.08
CA VAL A 186 4.67 -23.51 -23.17
C VAL A 186 3.44 -23.77 -22.31
N SER A 187 2.42 -24.42 -22.87
CA SER A 187 1.20 -24.76 -22.15
C SER A 187 0.80 -26.22 -22.39
N HIS A 188 0.35 -26.88 -21.34
CA HIS A 188 -0.11 -28.25 -21.36
C HIS A 188 -1.45 -28.36 -20.64
N GLU A 189 -2.39 -29.01 -21.29
CA GLU A 189 -3.74 -29.32 -20.74
C GLU A 189 -3.88 -30.79 -20.47
N ASN A 190 -4.79 -31.15 -19.56
CA ASN A 190 -5.17 -32.55 -19.24
C ASN A 190 -3.98 -33.45 -18.85
N ILE A 191 -3.01 -32.89 -18.11
CA ILE A 191 -1.75 -33.56 -17.75
C ILE A 191 -1.94 -34.71 -16.75
N THR A 192 -3.05 -34.77 -16.02
CA THR A 192 -3.34 -35.84 -15.03
C THR A 192 -3.97 -37.05 -15.64
N GLY A 193 -4.38 -37.02 -16.91
CA GLY A 193 -4.99 -38.14 -17.63
C GLY A 193 -6.41 -38.53 -17.17
N GLU A 194 -7.02 -37.74 -16.31
CA GLU A 194 -8.39 -37.88 -15.84
C GLU A 194 -9.33 -36.90 -16.56
N LYS A 195 -10.65 -37.07 -16.43
CA LYS A 195 -11.63 -36.14 -17.01
C LYS A 195 -11.62 -34.74 -16.39
N ASP A 196 -10.79 -34.54 -15.40
CA ASP A 196 -10.67 -33.26 -14.69
C ASP A 196 -9.75 -32.32 -15.47
N TYR A 197 -10.23 -31.09 -15.64
CA TYR A 197 -9.42 -30.01 -16.25
C TYR A 197 -8.14 -29.79 -15.47
N SER A 198 -7.01 -29.85 -16.15
CA SER A 198 -5.71 -29.46 -15.60
C SER A 198 -4.93 -28.64 -16.63
N LEU A 199 -4.22 -27.64 -16.14
CA LEU A 199 -3.43 -26.71 -16.95
C LEU A 199 -2.08 -26.45 -16.28
N VAL A 200 -1.01 -26.48 -17.07
CA VAL A 200 0.31 -25.96 -16.67
C VAL A 200 0.79 -25.05 -17.80
N SER A 201 1.12 -23.81 -17.44
CA SER A 201 1.66 -22.83 -18.39
C SER A 201 2.93 -22.20 -17.83
N LEU A 202 3.98 -22.18 -18.64
CA LEU A 202 5.25 -21.51 -18.38
C LEU A 202 5.44 -20.38 -19.39
N SER A 203 5.63 -19.17 -18.94
CA SER A 203 5.71 -17.98 -19.79
C SER A 203 6.95 -17.16 -19.45
N PRO A 204 7.78 -16.82 -20.46
CA PRO A 204 8.89 -15.88 -20.27
C PRO A 204 8.35 -14.51 -19.87
N MET A 205 9.06 -13.82 -18.97
CA MET A 205 8.68 -12.53 -18.43
C MET A 205 9.77 -11.49 -18.71
N LYS A 206 9.31 -10.29 -19.09
CA LYS A 206 10.16 -9.12 -19.27
C LYS A 206 9.96 -8.17 -18.10
N ASP A 207 11.04 -7.54 -17.68
CA ASP A 207 10.97 -6.41 -16.76
C ASP A 207 10.53 -5.12 -17.47
N ALA A 208 10.47 -4.02 -16.73
CA ALA A 208 10.04 -2.70 -17.26
C ALA A 208 10.96 -2.15 -18.36
N ASP A 209 12.23 -2.55 -18.37
CA ASP A 209 13.20 -2.17 -19.42
C ASP A 209 13.10 -3.06 -20.67
N GLY A 210 12.17 -4.01 -20.66
CA GLY A 210 11.98 -4.99 -21.74
C GLY A 210 12.99 -6.13 -21.74
N LEU A 211 13.78 -6.27 -20.67
CA LEU A 211 14.79 -7.30 -20.53
C LEU A 211 14.16 -8.61 -20.08
N GLN A 212 14.41 -9.66 -20.85
CA GLN A 212 13.84 -10.98 -20.63
C GLN A 212 14.67 -11.74 -19.57
N ARG A 213 14.24 -11.67 -18.31
CA ARG A 213 14.96 -12.24 -17.16
C ARG A 213 14.06 -12.87 -16.10
N GLY A 214 12.84 -13.25 -16.49
CA GLY A 214 11.88 -13.92 -15.62
C GLY A 214 11.14 -15.04 -16.34
N VAL A 215 10.53 -15.93 -15.56
CA VAL A 215 9.58 -16.95 -15.97
C VAL A 215 8.42 -16.97 -14.99
N SER A 216 7.21 -16.93 -15.49
CA SER A 216 5.97 -17.15 -14.74
C SER A 216 5.46 -18.56 -14.98
N ILE A 217 5.05 -19.25 -13.93
CA ILE A 217 4.42 -20.57 -13.97
C ILE A 217 3.02 -20.44 -13.38
N ASN A 218 2.01 -20.76 -14.17
CA ASN A 218 0.65 -20.93 -13.70
C ASN A 218 0.28 -22.41 -13.79
N LEU A 219 -0.15 -22.99 -12.67
CA LEU A 219 -0.62 -24.35 -12.67
C LEU A 219 -1.98 -24.48 -11.97
N TYR A 220 -2.79 -25.33 -12.53
CA TYR A 220 -4.03 -25.82 -11.97
C TYR A 220 -4.10 -27.32 -12.29
N ALA A 221 -3.84 -28.14 -11.29
CA ALA A 221 -3.84 -29.60 -11.47
C ALA A 221 -4.14 -30.30 -10.16
N PRO A 222 -5.21 -31.12 -10.10
CA PRO A 222 -5.49 -31.94 -8.93
C PRO A 222 -4.38 -32.97 -8.72
N LEU A 223 -3.87 -33.06 -7.48
CA LEU A 223 -2.83 -34.01 -7.11
C LEU A 223 -3.41 -35.29 -6.54
N LYS A 224 -2.84 -36.40 -6.94
CA LYS A 224 -3.07 -37.70 -6.28
C LYS A 224 -2.30 -37.78 -4.97
N GLN A 225 -2.74 -38.62 -4.06
CA GLN A 225 -2.07 -38.83 -2.78
C GLN A 225 -0.58 -39.19 -2.98
N GLY A 226 0.32 -38.47 -2.30
CA GLY A 226 1.75 -38.69 -2.38
C GLY A 226 2.45 -38.06 -3.59
N GLN A 227 1.73 -37.34 -4.45
CA GLN A 227 2.35 -36.55 -5.51
C GLN A 227 2.77 -35.16 -5.01
N LYS A 228 3.89 -34.66 -5.55
CA LYS A 228 4.39 -33.29 -5.37
C LYS A 228 4.86 -32.72 -6.69
N TRP A 229 4.87 -31.41 -6.78
CA TRP A 229 5.57 -30.68 -7.81
C TRP A 229 7.04 -30.47 -7.44
N TYR A 230 7.92 -30.59 -8.42
CA TYR A 230 9.36 -30.34 -8.31
C TYR A 230 9.74 -29.24 -9.29
N LEU A 231 10.47 -28.26 -8.80
CA LEU A 231 10.97 -27.13 -9.56
C LEU A 231 12.50 -27.13 -9.51
N SER A 232 13.14 -27.15 -10.68
CA SER A 232 14.57 -26.89 -10.76
C SER A 232 14.87 -25.76 -11.73
N VAL A 233 15.85 -24.95 -11.40
CA VAL A 233 16.36 -23.88 -12.23
C VAL A 233 17.85 -24.07 -12.43
N THR A 234 18.29 -24.05 -13.70
CA THR A 234 19.69 -24.13 -14.08
C THR A 234 20.08 -22.85 -14.80
N GLY A 235 21.14 -22.19 -14.34
CA GLY A 235 21.55 -20.90 -14.87
C GLY A 235 23.04 -20.65 -14.72
N GLU A 236 23.46 -19.44 -15.06
CA GLU A 236 24.83 -18.93 -14.96
C GLU A 236 25.03 -18.10 -13.69
N ALA A 237 26.17 -17.45 -13.54
CA ALA A 237 26.45 -16.55 -12.44
C ALA A 237 25.39 -15.43 -12.33
N GLY A 238 24.88 -15.20 -11.13
CA GLY A 238 23.86 -14.20 -10.86
C GLY A 238 23.04 -14.54 -9.61
N LYS A 239 22.23 -13.59 -9.20
CA LYS A 239 21.27 -13.77 -8.10
C LYS A 239 19.93 -14.19 -8.65
N TYR A 240 19.29 -15.19 -8.06
CA TYR A 240 18.03 -15.78 -8.48
C TYR A 240 16.98 -15.68 -7.38
N ILE A 241 15.73 -15.52 -7.78
CA ILE A 241 14.57 -15.56 -6.90
C ILE A 241 13.53 -16.53 -7.45
N ALA A 242 12.91 -17.32 -6.59
CA ALA A 242 11.64 -17.98 -6.86
C ALA A 242 10.65 -17.58 -5.76
N CYS A 243 9.43 -17.25 -6.13
CA CYS A 243 8.36 -16.98 -5.17
C CYS A 243 7.04 -17.59 -5.64
N CYS A 244 6.23 -18.09 -4.69
CA CYS A 244 4.90 -18.64 -4.94
C CYS A 244 3.81 -17.81 -4.26
N ASP A 245 2.62 -17.82 -4.86
CA ASP A 245 1.48 -16.96 -4.46
C ASP A 245 0.61 -17.63 -3.39
N TYR A 246 0.28 -18.88 -3.55
CA TYR A 246 -0.72 -19.54 -2.69
C TYR A 246 -0.12 -20.43 -1.61
N GLY A 247 1.01 -21.07 -1.86
CA GLY A 247 1.62 -22.09 -1.00
C GLY A 247 2.98 -21.70 -0.43
N GLU A 248 3.77 -22.73 -0.20
CA GLU A 248 5.14 -22.66 0.30
C GLU A 248 6.06 -23.52 -0.57
N LEU A 249 7.33 -23.13 -0.65
CA LEU A 249 8.40 -23.93 -1.24
C LEU A 249 9.10 -24.72 -0.11
N ASP A 250 9.39 -26.01 -0.31
CA ASP A 250 9.88 -26.89 0.76
C ASP A 250 11.17 -26.40 1.43
N ASN A 251 12.02 -25.65 0.70
CA ASN A 251 13.22 -24.99 1.23
C ASN A 251 13.13 -23.45 1.13
N GLY A 252 11.90 -22.92 1.06
CA GLY A 252 11.65 -21.50 1.04
C GLY A 252 11.90 -20.82 2.40
N LEU A 253 11.89 -19.50 2.36
CA LEU A 253 12.03 -18.62 3.52
C LEU A 253 10.84 -17.63 3.55
N ASN A 254 10.56 -17.10 4.73
CA ASN A 254 9.60 -16.03 4.95
C ASN A 254 10.24 -14.63 4.87
N ALA A 255 11.25 -14.47 4.04
CA ALA A 255 11.92 -13.22 3.72
C ALA A 255 11.72 -12.86 2.24
N THR A 256 11.84 -11.58 1.89
CA THR A 256 11.57 -11.08 0.52
C THR A 256 10.14 -11.42 0.04
N THR A 257 9.20 -11.46 0.99
CA THR A 257 7.79 -11.84 0.75
C THR A 257 6.91 -10.63 0.40
N MET A 258 7.48 -9.43 0.25
CA MET A 258 6.73 -8.25 -0.14
C MET A 258 6.04 -8.42 -1.49
N ALA A 259 4.92 -7.73 -1.67
CA ALA A 259 4.29 -7.59 -2.97
C ALA A 259 5.25 -6.91 -3.97
N ALA A 260 5.28 -7.38 -5.21
CA ALA A 260 6.16 -6.83 -6.26
C ALA A 260 5.88 -5.33 -6.49
N THR A 261 4.61 -4.92 -6.47
CA THR A 261 4.19 -3.51 -6.54
C THR A 261 4.76 -2.64 -5.44
N ALA A 262 4.93 -3.19 -4.22
CA ALA A 262 5.48 -2.47 -3.06
C ALA A 262 7.02 -2.40 -3.07
N CYS A 263 7.66 -3.11 -4.02
CA CYS A 263 9.10 -3.04 -4.24
C CYS A 263 9.52 -1.87 -5.14
N GLY A 264 8.59 -1.02 -5.59
CA GLY A 264 8.87 0.24 -6.28
C GLY A 264 9.82 1.15 -5.50
N LYS A 265 10.35 2.19 -6.16
CA LYS A 265 11.37 3.08 -5.60
C LYS A 265 10.78 4.36 -5.01
N ILE A 266 9.62 4.82 -5.52
CA ILE A 266 9.03 6.11 -5.17
C ILE A 266 7.99 6.00 -4.06
N PRO A 267 6.93 5.16 -4.14
CA PRO A 267 5.90 5.11 -3.11
C PRO A 267 6.42 4.60 -1.77
N ILE A 268 5.69 4.93 -0.71
CA ILE A 268 5.98 4.45 0.64
C ILE A 268 5.36 3.06 0.81
N SER A 269 6.18 2.04 0.96
CA SER A 269 5.72 0.68 1.26
C SER A 269 5.42 0.54 2.75
N VAL A 270 4.24 -0.02 3.07
CA VAL A 270 3.70 -0.07 4.42
C VAL A 270 3.50 -1.51 4.87
N GLY A 271 4.26 -1.91 5.87
CA GLY A 271 4.03 -3.13 6.63
C GLY A 271 3.07 -2.90 7.81
N ALA A 272 2.68 -3.98 8.45
CA ALA A 272 1.75 -3.94 9.57
C ALA A 272 2.42 -4.34 10.88
N TYR A 273 2.01 -3.70 11.99
CA TYR A 273 2.30 -4.17 13.34
C TYR A 273 1.01 -4.41 14.13
N VAL A 274 1.11 -5.20 15.19
CA VAL A 274 0.01 -5.53 16.09
C VAL A 274 -0.23 -4.35 17.02
N SER A 275 -1.30 -3.60 16.79
CA SER A 275 -1.73 -2.50 17.68
C SER A 275 -2.75 -2.95 18.70
N ARG A 276 -3.37 -4.11 18.47
CA ARG A 276 -4.42 -4.69 19.33
C ARG A 276 -4.41 -6.21 19.18
N GLU A 277 -4.40 -6.92 20.30
CA GLU A 277 -4.46 -8.39 20.31
C GLU A 277 -5.88 -8.94 20.40
N LYS A 278 -6.85 -8.12 20.85
CA LYS A 278 -8.24 -8.55 21.07
C LYS A 278 -9.24 -7.42 20.95
N PHE A 279 -10.50 -7.76 20.66
CA PHE A 279 -11.65 -6.86 20.71
C PHE A 279 -12.92 -7.63 21.12
N THR A 280 -13.96 -6.92 21.55
CA THR A 280 -15.27 -7.51 21.83
C THR A 280 -16.19 -7.27 20.63
N ASN A 281 -16.79 -8.33 20.12
CA ASN A 281 -17.72 -8.22 18.98
C ASN A 281 -19.14 -7.82 19.44
N LEU A 282 -20.04 -7.60 18.49
CA LEU A 282 -21.44 -7.21 18.77
C LEU A 282 -22.23 -8.21 19.60
N GLN A 283 -21.81 -9.49 19.63
CA GLN A 283 -22.44 -10.55 20.44
C GLN A 283 -21.89 -10.58 21.87
N GLY A 284 -20.98 -9.67 22.24
CA GLY A 284 -20.31 -9.67 23.53
C GLY A 284 -19.21 -10.71 23.68
N THR A 285 -18.78 -11.36 22.58
CA THR A 285 -17.72 -12.36 22.59
C THR A 285 -16.37 -11.68 22.39
N GLU A 286 -15.40 -11.98 23.26
CA GLU A 286 -14.02 -11.56 23.05
C GLU A 286 -13.40 -12.36 21.90
N ARG A 287 -12.90 -11.64 20.91
CA ARG A 287 -12.11 -12.14 19.78
C ARG A 287 -10.65 -11.80 20.03
N ALA A 288 -9.82 -12.80 20.20
CA ALA A 288 -8.41 -12.62 20.55
C ALA A 288 -7.51 -13.41 19.59
N SER A 289 -6.28 -12.93 19.42
CA SER A 289 -5.17 -13.61 18.77
C SER A 289 -4.06 -13.86 19.80
N ASP A 290 -3.10 -14.70 19.44
CA ASP A 290 -1.87 -14.96 20.18
C ASP A 290 -0.72 -13.98 19.80
N TRP A 291 -1.04 -12.91 19.09
CA TRP A 291 -0.07 -11.93 18.63
C TRP A 291 0.32 -10.94 19.73
N THR A 292 1.56 -10.51 19.76
CA THR A 292 2.08 -9.57 20.75
C THR A 292 1.92 -8.14 20.26
N VAL A 293 1.27 -7.29 21.06
CA VAL A 293 1.13 -5.84 20.78
C VAL A 293 2.51 -5.19 20.69
N GLY A 294 2.71 -4.39 19.65
CA GLY A 294 3.96 -3.72 19.33
C GLY A 294 4.89 -4.52 18.41
N GLU A 295 4.67 -5.82 18.23
CA GLU A 295 5.45 -6.61 17.29
C GLU A 295 4.91 -6.51 15.85
N ARG A 296 5.74 -6.84 14.88
CA ARG A 296 5.31 -6.94 13.48
C ARG A 296 4.16 -7.96 13.37
N TYR A 297 3.10 -7.58 12.67
CA TYR A 297 2.00 -8.51 12.37
C TYR A 297 2.55 -9.71 11.59
N PRO A 298 2.33 -10.95 12.05
CA PRO A 298 3.00 -12.12 11.50
C PRO A 298 2.86 -12.30 9.98
N LEU A 299 1.70 -11.91 9.42
CA LEU A 299 1.45 -12.02 8.00
C LEU A 299 2.07 -10.87 7.19
N SER A 300 2.49 -9.76 7.82
CA SER A 300 3.05 -8.61 7.11
C SER A 300 4.23 -9.01 6.24
N GLY A 301 4.16 -8.68 4.94
CA GLY A 301 5.24 -8.89 3.99
C GLY A 301 6.57 -8.29 4.48
N THR A 302 7.66 -8.98 4.23
CA THR A 302 9.02 -8.66 4.70
C THR A 302 9.98 -8.49 3.54
N GLY A 303 10.93 -7.56 3.72
CA GLY A 303 12.12 -7.44 2.89
C GLY A 303 13.23 -8.43 3.27
N PRO A 304 14.47 -8.13 2.80
CA PRO A 304 14.79 -7.05 1.87
C PRO A 304 14.15 -7.27 0.47
N THR A 305 14.17 -6.25 -0.37
CA THR A 305 13.84 -6.43 -1.79
C THR A 305 14.92 -7.29 -2.48
N PHE A 306 14.63 -7.79 -3.67
CA PHE A 306 15.56 -8.65 -4.39
C PHE A 306 16.89 -7.94 -4.74
N ASP A 307 16.85 -6.61 -4.95
CA ASP A 307 18.02 -5.75 -5.12
C ASP A 307 18.68 -5.30 -3.79
N GLY A 308 18.17 -5.75 -2.65
CA GLY A 308 18.78 -5.58 -1.32
C GLY A 308 18.39 -4.31 -0.57
N ARG A 309 17.36 -3.55 -1.03
CA ARG A 309 16.84 -2.41 -0.28
C ARG A 309 16.08 -2.87 0.94
N ASP A 310 16.28 -2.19 2.07
CA ASP A 310 15.50 -2.41 3.27
C ASP A 310 14.06 -1.90 3.07
N LYS A 311 13.10 -2.80 3.20
CA LYS A 311 11.66 -2.57 3.06
C LYS A 311 10.91 -3.50 4.04
N PRO A 312 9.66 -3.18 4.45
CA PRO A 312 8.87 -2.00 4.10
C PRO A 312 9.46 -0.71 4.68
N ASP A 313 9.14 0.45 4.07
CA ASP A 313 9.64 1.76 4.54
C ASP A 313 9.18 2.06 5.98
N VAL A 314 7.98 1.61 6.36
CA VAL A 314 7.40 1.88 7.67
C VAL A 314 6.40 0.79 8.07
N LEU A 315 6.20 0.58 9.38
CA LEU A 315 5.12 -0.23 9.94
C LEU A 315 4.02 0.68 10.53
N ALA A 316 2.76 0.32 10.30
CA ALA A 316 1.62 0.99 10.87
C ALA A 316 0.62 -0.01 11.50
N PRO A 317 -0.35 0.43 12.34
CA PRO A 317 -1.35 -0.46 12.91
C PRO A 317 -2.09 -1.26 11.85
N GLY A 318 -2.05 -2.60 11.91
CA GLY A 318 -2.66 -3.47 10.91
C GLY A 318 -3.36 -4.72 11.46
N ALA A 319 -3.39 -4.92 12.78
CA ALA A 319 -4.05 -6.07 13.40
C ALA A 319 -5.30 -5.64 14.18
N HIS A 320 -6.43 -6.32 13.94
CA HIS A 320 -7.74 -6.04 14.52
C HIS A 320 -8.15 -4.57 14.43
N ILE A 321 -7.97 -3.98 13.27
CA ILE A 321 -8.35 -2.60 13.01
C ILE A 321 -9.86 -2.54 12.79
N ILE A 322 -10.56 -1.77 13.64
CA ILE A 322 -12.00 -1.58 13.53
C ILE A 322 -12.27 -0.39 12.62
N SER A 323 -13.04 -0.61 11.55
CA SER A 323 -13.40 0.41 10.57
C SER A 323 -14.76 0.10 9.93
N ALA A 324 -15.25 1.00 9.08
CA ALA A 324 -16.55 0.85 8.44
C ALA A 324 -16.63 -0.40 7.57
N ILE A 325 -17.77 -1.06 7.62
CA ILE A 325 -18.10 -2.26 6.87
C ILE A 325 -19.22 -1.93 5.87
N ASN A 326 -19.08 -2.45 4.66
CA ASN A 326 -20.13 -2.38 3.66
C ASN A 326 -21.43 -3.01 4.24
N ASN A 327 -22.51 -2.24 4.29
CA ASN A 327 -23.78 -2.68 4.87
C ASN A 327 -24.36 -3.92 4.20
N TYR A 328 -24.08 -4.13 2.91
CA TYR A 328 -24.51 -5.35 2.18
C TYR A 328 -23.74 -6.58 2.66
N ALA A 329 -22.42 -6.46 2.92
CA ALA A 329 -21.62 -7.54 3.47
C ALA A 329 -22.07 -7.90 4.89
N ALA A 330 -22.38 -6.93 5.74
CA ALA A 330 -22.89 -7.15 7.10
C ALA A 330 -24.20 -7.94 7.12
N SER A 331 -25.11 -7.68 6.17
CA SER A 331 -26.42 -8.37 6.09
C SER A 331 -26.30 -9.84 5.68
N TYR A 332 -25.22 -10.25 5.03
CA TYR A 332 -25.00 -11.64 4.58
C TYR A 332 -24.31 -12.54 5.61
N ASN A 333 -24.10 -12.11 6.84
CA ASN A 333 -23.42 -12.87 7.91
C ASN A 333 -21.98 -13.31 7.61
N VAL A 334 -21.35 -12.81 6.54
CA VAL A 334 -20.01 -13.24 6.10
C VAL A 334 -18.93 -12.82 7.09
N ILE A 335 -19.16 -11.73 7.82
CA ILE A 335 -18.22 -11.14 8.79
C ILE A 335 -18.86 -10.88 10.14
N ARG A 336 -19.96 -11.58 10.45
CA ARG A 336 -20.80 -11.30 11.63
C ARG A 336 -20.02 -11.38 12.95
N GLU A 337 -19.06 -12.28 13.02
CA GLU A 337 -18.22 -12.45 14.22
C GLU A 337 -17.17 -11.35 14.38
N ASP A 338 -16.84 -10.65 13.31
CA ASP A 338 -15.85 -9.57 13.30
C ASP A 338 -16.49 -8.19 13.47
N LEU A 339 -17.84 -8.10 13.46
CA LEU A 339 -18.53 -6.84 13.72
C LEU A 339 -18.37 -6.41 15.19
N ALA A 340 -17.89 -5.19 15.38
CA ALA A 340 -17.57 -4.66 16.71
C ALA A 340 -18.53 -3.55 17.19
N TYR A 341 -19.14 -2.81 16.25
CA TYR A 341 -19.97 -1.66 16.60
C TYR A 341 -21.03 -1.39 15.53
N THR A 342 -22.15 -0.80 15.93
CA THR A 342 -23.20 -0.32 15.03
C THR A 342 -23.63 1.09 15.40
N GLU A 343 -24.09 1.82 14.41
CA GLU A 343 -24.61 3.17 14.54
C GLU A 343 -25.82 3.38 13.63
N VAL A 344 -26.82 4.10 14.09
CA VAL A 344 -27.94 4.51 13.24
C VAL A 344 -27.47 5.59 12.30
N ASP A 345 -27.73 5.42 11.02
CA ASP A 345 -27.35 6.39 10.01
C ASP A 345 -28.10 7.71 10.20
N ALA A 346 -27.37 8.80 10.40
CA ALA A 346 -27.96 10.12 10.60
C ALA A 346 -28.59 10.72 9.34
N LEU A 347 -28.22 10.23 8.15
CA LEU A 347 -28.64 10.78 6.85
C LEU A 347 -29.74 9.95 6.19
N ILE A 348 -29.79 8.63 6.48
CA ILE A 348 -30.74 7.70 5.87
C ILE A 348 -31.57 7.03 6.95
N PRO A 349 -32.84 7.46 7.17
CA PRO A 349 -33.72 6.91 8.19
C PRO A 349 -33.87 5.38 8.09
N GLY A 350 -33.72 4.70 9.21
CA GLY A 350 -33.89 3.25 9.30
C GLY A 350 -32.67 2.42 8.80
N ARG A 351 -31.59 3.07 8.37
CA ARG A 351 -30.34 2.39 8.03
C ARG A 351 -29.45 2.27 9.26
N THR A 352 -28.81 1.11 9.38
CA THR A 352 -27.76 0.86 10.38
C THR A 352 -26.42 0.74 9.66
N ASN A 353 -25.43 1.46 10.12
CA ASN A 353 -24.04 1.36 9.69
C ASN A 353 -23.30 0.41 10.63
N TYR A 354 -22.31 -0.30 10.10
CA TYR A 354 -21.57 -1.32 10.80
C TYR A 354 -20.06 -1.03 10.77
N TRP A 355 -19.40 -1.36 11.87
CA TRP A 355 -17.94 -1.36 11.98
C TRP A 355 -17.46 -2.74 12.38
N GLY A 356 -16.40 -3.21 11.75
CA GLY A 356 -15.83 -4.53 12.00
C GLY A 356 -14.31 -4.48 12.00
N ALA A 357 -13.73 -5.54 12.56
CA ALA A 357 -12.29 -5.71 12.64
C ALA A 357 -11.76 -6.45 11.41
N MET A 358 -10.68 -5.94 10.83
CA MET A 358 -9.89 -6.62 9.80
C MET A 358 -8.40 -6.55 10.12
N CYS A 359 -7.62 -7.45 9.53
CA CYS A 359 -6.17 -7.53 9.70
C CYS A 359 -5.47 -7.51 8.35
N GLY A 360 -4.28 -6.93 8.30
CA GLY A 360 -3.43 -6.93 7.11
C GLY A 360 -2.69 -5.62 6.88
N THR A 361 -1.72 -5.66 6.00
CA THR A 361 -1.03 -4.46 5.51
C THR A 361 -1.98 -3.52 4.78
N SER A 362 -3.08 -4.05 4.25
CA SER A 362 -4.19 -3.26 3.69
C SER A 362 -4.83 -2.31 4.70
N MET A 363 -4.80 -2.62 6.01
CA MET A 363 -5.32 -1.76 7.09
C MET A 363 -4.25 -0.81 7.60
N ALA A 364 -3.00 -1.19 7.53
CA ALA A 364 -1.85 -0.35 7.88
C ALA A 364 -1.62 0.79 6.87
N THR A 365 -1.76 0.50 5.60
CA THR A 365 -1.52 1.47 4.51
C THR A 365 -2.37 2.72 4.61
N PRO A 366 -3.71 2.66 4.81
CA PRO A 366 -4.54 3.85 4.93
C PRO A 366 -4.26 4.66 6.20
N VAL A 367 -3.67 4.08 7.25
CA VAL A 367 -3.17 4.84 8.40
C VAL A 367 -2.06 5.78 7.95
N VAL A 368 -1.08 5.27 7.20
CA VAL A 368 0.03 6.07 6.65
C VAL A 368 -0.50 7.10 5.64
N THR A 369 -1.44 6.71 4.79
CA THR A 369 -2.06 7.62 3.81
C THR A 369 -2.74 8.80 4.49
N GLY A 370 -3.54 8.56 5.53
CA GLY A 370 -4.18 9.64 6.29
C GLY A 370 -3.18 10.52 7.04
N ILE A 371 -2.11 9.93 7.60
CA ILE A 371 -1.01 10.69 8.21
C ILE A 371 -0.33 11.58 7.16
N MET A 372 -0.04 11.07 5.97
CA MET A 372 0.53 11.86 4.87
C MET A 372 -0.42 12.98 4.44
N ALA A 373 -1.75 12.76 4.45
CA ALA A 373 -2.72 13.81 4.17
C ALA A 373 -2.65 14.94 5.21
N LEU A 374 -2.54 14.62 6.50
CA LEU A 374 -2.33 15.61 7.57
C LEU A 374 -0.99 16.35 7.41
N TRP A 375 0.07 15.64 7.05
CA TRP A 375 1.38 16.28 6.81
C TRP A 375 1.36 17.16 5.56
N LEU A 376 0.64 16.78 4.50
CA LEU A 376 0.41 17.63 3.31
C LEU A 376 -0.41 18.88 3.63
N GLN A 377 -1.35 18.80 4.58
CA GLN A 377 -2.06 19.98 5.07
C GLN A 377 -1.11 20.96 5.77
N ALA A 378 -0.14 20.45 6.55
CA ALA A 378 0.87 21.26 7.20
C ALA A 378 1.93 21.77 6.21
N ASN A 379 2.32 20.97 5.24
CA ASN A 379 3.27 21.33 4.20
C ASN A 379 2.83 20.80 2.82
N PRO A 380 2.14 21.58 2.01
CA PRO A 380 1.66 21.15 0.67
C PRO A 380 2.78 20.85 -0.34
N ARG A 381 4.04 21.04 0.02
CA ARG A 381 5.22 20.72 -0.81
C ARG A 381 5.99 19.51 -0.30
N LEU A 382 5.39 18.75 0.60
CA LEU A 382 5.95 17.51 1.09
C LEU A 382 6.19 16.55 -0.09
N ASP A 383 7.37 15.97 -0.15
CA ASP A 383 7.77 14.98 -1.15
C ASP A 383 8.15 13.65 -0.49
N PHE A 384 8.39 12.62 -1.30
CA PHE A 384 8.72 11.30 -0.80
C PHE A 384 10.03 11.25 0.00
N ASP A 385 11.02 12.08 -0.36
CA ASP A 385 12.31 12.11 0.36
C ASP A 385 12.13 12.69 1.76
N LEU A 386 11.29 13.71 1.89
CA LEU A 386 10.96 14.28 3.20
C LEU A 386 10.07 13.32 4.00
N VAL A 387 9.09 12.65 3.37
CA VAL A 387 8.29 11.61 4.05
C VAL A 387 9.20 10.52 4.62
N ARG A 388 10.17 10.01 3.83
CA ARG A 388 11.13 8.99 4.33
C ARG A 388 11.93 9.45 5.54
N LYS A 389 12.30 10.73 5.59
CA LYS A 389 12.97 11.31 6.78
C LYS A 389 12.04 11.36 8.00
N LEU A 390 10.75 11.66 7.78
CA LEU A 390 9.76 11.78 8.85
C LEU A 390 9.33 10.43 9.43
N ILE A 391 9.27 9.37 8.62
CA ILE A 391 8.90 8.03 9.06
C ILE A 391 10.05 7.26 9.73
N GLY A 392 11.28 7.75 9.61
CA GLY A 392 12.46 7.14 10.23
C GLY A 392 13.09 6.00 9.44
N SER A 393 13.71 5.06 10.14
CA SER A 393 14.37 3.92 9.51
C SER A 393 13.37 2.90 8.96
N PRO A 394 13.69 2.20 7.86
CA PRO A 394 12.84 1.13 7.34
C PRO A 394 12.43 0.12 8.42
N GLY A 395 11.16 -0.28 8.41
CA GLY A 395 10.60 -1.21 9.39
C GLY A 395 10.33 -0.61 10.78
N SER A 396 10.55 0.69 11.01
CA SER A 396 10.14 1.36 12.25
C SER A 396 8.63 1.59 12.27
N HIS A 397 8.05 1.73 13.47
CA HIS A 397 6.65 2.11 13.64
C HIS A 397 6.46 3.59 13.26
N ILE A 398 5.35 3.87 12.56
CA ILE A 398 4.98 5.25 12.22
C ILE A 398 4.72 6.07 13.49
N ASP A 399 5.34 7.25 13.58
CA ASP A 399 5.04 8.24 14.60
C ASP A 399 4.53 9.54 13.95
N ALA A 400 3.21 9.62 13.84
CA ALA A 400 2.54 10.75 13.22
C ALA A 400 2.82 12.07 13.94
N LYS A 401 2.94 12.01 15.28
CA LYS A 401 3.17 13.19 16.13
C LYS A 401 4.58 13.72 15.95
N THR A 402 5.59 12.87 16.12
CA THR A 402 6.99 13.28 15.95
C THR A 402 7.26 13.76 14.52
N GLY A 403 6.65 13.11 13.50
CA GLY A 403 6.74 13.58 12.13
C GLY A 403 6.12 14.97 11.94
N MET A 404 4.94 15.24 12.51
CA MET A 404 4.31 16.56 12.48
C MET A 404 5.13 17.59 13.23
N GLU A 405 5.64 17.29 14.42
CA GLU A 405 6.49 18.18 15.20
C GLU A 405 7.77 18.53 14.44
N SER A 406 8.38 17.57 13.74
CA SER A 406 9.56 17.77 12.89
C SER A 406 9.26 18.71 11.72
N LEU A 407 8.10 18.53 11.06
CA LEU A 407 7.64 19.45 10.00
C LEU A 407 7.45 20.88 10.52
N LEU A 408 6.87 21.03 11.69
CA LEU A 408 6.58 22.32 12.29
C LEU A 408 7.83 22.99 12.89
N ALA A 409 8.80 22.22 13.35
CA ALA A 409 10.08 22.71 13.86
C ALA A 409 11.04 23.16 12.74
N GLY A 410 10.69 22.93 11.48
CA GLY A 410 11.51 23.31 10.34
C GLY A 410 12.68 22.34 10.12
N VAL A 411 12.40 21.08 9.82
CA VAL A 411 13.37 20.25 9.10
C VAL A 411 13.81 21.06 7.89
N GLU A 412 15.13 21.28 7.71
CA GLU A 412 15.65 22.08 6.60
C GLU A 412 15.06 21.59 5.28
N LEU A 413 14.01 22.27 4.83
CA LEU A 413 13.44 22.03 3.52
C LEU A 413 14.47 22.48 2.48
N PRO A 414 14.65 21.74 1.38
CA PRO A 414 15.49 22.19 0.29
C PRO A 414 15.05 23.62 -0.09
N LYS A 415 15.97 24.55 -0.11
CA LYS A 415 15.69 25.96 -0.42
C LYS A 415 15.18 26.07 -1.86
N SER A 416 13.87 25.95 -2.05
CA SER A 416 13.20 26.34 -3.29
C SER A 416 13.15 27.87 -3.33
N LYS A 417 13.43 28.46 -4.49
CA LYS A 417 13.48 29.91 -4.70
C LYS A 417 12.18 30.69 -4.40
N ASN A 418 11.10 30.00 -3.99
CA ASN A 418 9.79 30.56 -3.63
C ASN A 418 9.28 29.99 -2.28
N THR A 419 10.07 30.08 -1.23
CA THR A 419 9.65 29.60 0.10
C THR A 419 8.63 30.53 0.73
N VAL A 420 7.44 30.00 1.05
CA VAL A 420 6.51 30.66 1.96
C VAL A 420 7.15 30.69 3.34
N PRO A 421 7.30 31.85 3.99
CA PRO A 421 8.12 32.02 5.19
C PRO A 421 7.44 31.57 6.49
N TYR A 422 6.45 30.66 6.41
CA TYR A 422 5.65 30.26 7.57
C TYR A 422 5.07 28.85 7.42
N ILE A 423 4.76 28.20 8.56
CA ILE A 423 3.93 26.98 8.65
C ILE A 423 2.74 27.28 9.54
N TYR A 424 1.53 26.91 9.09
CA TYR A 424 0.32 26.93 9.91
C TYR A 424 0.09 25.57 10.56
N ASN A 425 -0.09 25.58 11.89
CA ASN A 425 -0.47 24.39 12.65
C ASN A 425 -1.97 24.47 13.02
N PRO A 426 -2.83 23.63 12.42
CA PRO A 426 -4.28 23.65 12.69
C PRO A 426 -4.64 23.17 14.09
N PHE A 427 -3.85 22.27 14.70
CA PHE A 427 -4.12 21.73 16.05
C PHE A 427 -3.87 22.76 17.15
N THR A 428 -2.76 23.47 17.06
CA THR A 428 -2.43 24.55 18.03
C THR A 428 -2.96 25.90 17.57
N ARG A 429 -3.58 25.97 16.38
CA ARG A 429 -4.01 27.20 15.71
C ARG A 429 -2.93 28.28 15.74
N SER A 430 -1.73 27.90 15.34
CA SER A 430 -0.59 28.81 15.37
C SER A 430 0.18 28.84 14.06
N ILE A 431 0.82 29.98 13.77
CA ILE A 431 1.71 30.18 12.64
C ILE A 431 3.14 30.23 13.18
N ALA A 432 3.95 29.27 12.79
CA ALA A 432 5.39 29.29 13.00
C ALA A 432 6.08 29.96 11.81
N ILE A 433 6.98 30.89 12.09
CA ILE A 433 7.80 31.53 11.08
C ILE A 433 9.04 30.67 10.84
N ILE A 434 9.25 30.24 9.59
CA ILE A 434 10.35 29.35 9.20
C ILE A 434 11.38 30.02 8.28
N GLY A 435 11.11 31.26 7.81
CA GLY A 435 11.96 31.99 6.89
C GLY A 435 12.47 33.29 7.48
N GLU A 436 13.61 33.75 6.98
CA GLU A 436 14.11 35.07 7.27
C GLU A 436 13.30 36.17 6.54
N GLY A 437 13.25 37.35 7.08
CA GLY A 437 12.65 38.52 6.43
C GLY A 437 11.18 38.75 6.74
N VAL A 438 10.54 37.98 7.64
CA VAL A 438 9.19 38.29 8.10
C VAL A 438 9.23 39.55 9.01
N VAL A 439 8.49 40.56 8.60
CA VAL A 439 8.42 41.84 9.28
C VAL A 439 7.22 41.89 10.23
N CYS A 440 6.09 41.29 9.82
CA CYS A 440 4.86 41.37 10.61
C CYS A 440 3.93 40.19 10.29
N VAL A 441 3.21 39.72 11.30
CA VAL A 441 2.06 38.81 11.18
C VAL A 441 0.84 39.49 11.78
N GLU A 442 -0.22 39.62 11.00
CA GLU A 442 -1.49 40.20 11.41
C GLU A 442 -2.64 39.17 11.20
N VAL A 443 -3.51 39.06 12.19
CA VAL A 443 -4.71 38.24 12.15
C VAL A 443 -5.92 39.14 12.15
N PHE A 444 -6.82 38.93 11.19
CA PHE A 444 -8.05 39.71 11.02
C PHE A 444 -9.28 38.85 11.23
N ALA A 445 -10.35 39.41 11.75
CA ALA A 445 -11.69 38.92 11.61
C ALA A 445 -12.19 39.11 10.15
N VAL A 446 -13.29 38.46 9.79
CA VAL A 446 -13.88 38.55 8.44
C VAL A 446 -14.32 39.98 8.07
N ASP A 447 -14.70 40.77 9.09
CA ASP A 447 -15.07 42.20 8.95
C ASP A 447 -13.86 43.17 8.79
N GLY A 448 -12.64 42.63 8.78
CA GLY A 448 -11.41 43.42 8.65
C GLY A 448 -10.84 43.90 9.98
N THR A 449 -11.47 43.61 11.12
CA THR A 449 -10.93 44.01 12.44
C THR A 449 -9.64 43.26 12.72
N VAL A 450 -8.60 43.99 13.13
CA VAL A 450 -7.32 43.39 13.53
C VAL A 450 -7.45 42.78 14.91
N LEU A 451 -7.34 41.45 14.96
CA LEU A 451 -7.46 40.67 16.20
C LEU A 451 -6.11 40.48 16.89
N LYS A 452 -5.05 40.39 16.11
CA LYS A 452 -3.69 40.22 16.62
C LYS A 452 -2.67 40.74 15.63
N ARG A 453 -1.60 41.35 16.17
CA ARG A 453 -0.45 41.79 15.40
C ARG A 453 0.83 41.48 16.15
N LYS A 454 1.79 40.86 15.46
CA LYS A 454 3.13 40.59 15.97
C LYS A 454 4.17 41.10 14.96
N ASN A 455 5.05 41.96 15.39
CA ASN A 455 6.18 42.45 14.60
C ASN A 455 7.38 41.54 14.85
N ARG A 456 8.04 41.07 13.77
CA ARG A 456 9.22 40.18 13.79
C ARG A 456 9.07 39.02 14.76
N PRO A 457 8.03 38.19 14.61
CA PRO A 457 7.78 37.08 15.54
C PRO A 457 8.89 36.03 15.45
N VAL A 458 9.47 35.70 16.61
CA VAL A 458 10.45 34.58 16.78
C VAL A 458 9.78 33.33 17.35
N GLU A 459 8.61 33.48 17.93
CA GLU A 459 7.78 32.39 18.46
C GLU A 459 6.50 32.22 17.62
N PRO A 460 5.87 31.04 17.62
CA PRO A 460 4.63 30.84 16.92
C PRO A 460 3.53 31.84 17.30
N VAL A 461 2.85 32.38 16.30
CA VAL A 461 1.76 33.32 16.49
C VAL A 461 0.47 32.58 16.60
N HIS A 462 -0.11 32.49 17.80
CA HIS A 462 -1.40 31.84 18.03
C HIS A 462 -2.55 32.63 17.40
N ILE A 463 -3.46 31.95 16.71
CA ILE A 463 -4.62 32.52 16.02
C ILE A 463 -5.84 32.41 16.93
N PRO A 464 -6.50 33.50 17.26
CA PRO A 464 -7.69 33.48 18.11
C PRO A 464 -8.81 32.60 17.55
N GLU A 465 -9.58 31.94 18.42
CA GLU A 465 -10.73 31.14 18.03
C GLU A 465 -11.79 31.96 17.30
N GLY A 466 -12.57 31.32 16.43
CA GLY A 466 -13.68 31.90 15.68
C GLY A 466 -13.88 31.25 14.31
N ALA A 467 -14.96 31.60 13.63
CA ALA A 467 -15.44 30.90 12.43
C ALA A 467 -14.45 30.97 11.27
N MET A 468 -13.90 32.11 10.97
CA MET A 468 -12.93 32.29 9.89
C MET A 468 -11.94 33.40 10.27
N ARG A 469 -10.69 33.25 9.88
CA ARG A 469 -9.64 34.26 10.10
C ARG A 469 -8.88 34.50 8.81
N ILE A 470 -8.49 35.73 8.58
CA ILE A 470 -7.56 36.13 7.52
C ILE A 470 -6.23 36.46 8.19
N VAL A 471 -5.16 35.84 7.76
CA VAL A 471 -3.83 36.09 8.27
C VAL A 471 -2.99 36.71 7.15
N ARG A 472 -2.42 37.87 7.41
CA ARG A 472 -1.46 38.52 6.54
C ARG A 472 -0.06 38.41 7.14
N ILE A 473 0.86 37.85 6.38
CA ILE A 473 2.27 37.74 6.73
C ILE A 473 3.03 38.64 5.79
N THR A 474 3.58 39.71 6.33
CA THR A 474 4.36 40.69 5.59
C THR A 474 5.84 40.36 5.71
N THR A 475 6.52 40.29 4.58
CA THR A 475 7.97 40.08 4.48
C THR A 475 8.62 41.37 3.95
N SER A 476 9.93 41.39 3.95
CA SER A 476 10.71 42.47 3.33
C SER A 476 10.50 42.60 1.82
N THR A 477 9.95 41.57 1.17
CA THR A 477 9.79 41.49 -0.30
C THR A 477 8.34 41.41 -0.75
N GLY A 478 7.35 41.34 0.18
CA GLY A 478 5.93 41.23 -0.18
C GLY A 478 5.05 40.76 0.96
N SER A 479 3.80 40.42 0.66
CA SER A 479 2.85 39.91 1.66
C SER A 479 2.20 38.59 1.19
N HIS A 480 1.99 37.68 2.13
CA HIS A 480 1.23 36.43 1.94
C HIS A 480 -0.07 36.54 2.73
N ILE A 481 -1.17 36.08 2.15
CA ILE A 481 -2.50 36.05 2.78
C ILE A 481 -2.97 34.62 2.89
N LEU A 482 -3.35 34.21 4.10
CA LEU A 482 -3.96 32.94 4.42
C LEU A 482 -5.40 33.15 4.85
N LYS A 483 -6.25 32.23 4.50
CA LYS A 483 -7.62 32.11 4.98
C LYS A 483 -7.68 30.85 5.82
N ILE A 484 -7.96 31.00 7.12
CA ILE A 484 -7.91 29.93 8.13
C ILE A 484 -9.25 29.81 8.81
#